data_694bb61329e2b89c72c6cafe3eae4b18
#
_entry.id   694bb61329e2b89c72c6cafe3eae4b18
#
_cell.length_a   1.000
_cell.length_b   1.000
_cell.length_c   1.000
_cell.angle_alpha   90.00
_cell.angle_beta   90.00
_cell.angle_gamma   90.00
#
_symmetry.space_group_name_H-M   'P 1'
#
loop_
_entity.id
_entity.type
_entity.pdbx_description
1 polymer ?
#
loop_
_entity_poly.entity_id
_entity_poly.type
_entity_poly.pdbx_seq_one_letter_code
_entity_poly.pdbx_strand_id
1 'polypeptide(L)'
;TFLNGLMHTGPVKIEGGRVAEPPARGLTEQLVSLGFRADRMKTGTPVRIDGRSVDFSLTTLQEGDDDWHKFSYLPTERRTLRQRPCHTVYTNRETHEILRRGLPESPLYNGQIQSIGPRYCPSIETKIVTFADKDEHQLFLEPEGETTTEYYLNGFSSSLPINIQFEAL
;
A
#
# COMPACT_ATOMS: atom_id res chain seq x y z
N THR A 1 7.93 -5.05 -10.89
CA THR A 1 7.04 -5.63 -11.92
C THR A 1 6.22 -6.74 -11.29
N PHE A 2 4.90 -6.69 -11.50
CA PHE A 2 3.99 -7.73 -11.06
C PHE A 2 3.74 -8.69 -12.24
N LEU A 3 4.21 -9.92 -12.10
CA LEU A 3 4.02 -10.98 -13.10
C LEU A 3 2.58 -11.49 -13.03
N ASN A 4 1.83 -11.42 -14.14
CA ASN A 4 0.41 -11.78 -14.17
C ASN A 4 -0.38 -11.10 -13.03
N GLY A 5 -0.10 -9.82 -12.78
CA GLY A 5 -0.69 -9.05 -11.69
C GLY A 5 -2.21 -8.98 -11.79
N LEU A 6 -2.87 -9.04 -10.61
CA LEU A 6 -4.31 -8.93 -10.48
C LEU A 6 -4.63 -8.10 -9.23
N MET A 7 -5.27 -6.96 -9.43
CA MET A 7 -5.72 -6.08 -8.36
C MET A 7 -7.13 -6.45 -7.93
N HIS A 8 -7.36 -6.50 -6.63
CA HIS A 8 -8.66 -6.78 -6.02
C HIS A 8 -9.18 -5.54 -5.28
N THR A 9 -10.43 -5.18 -5.54
CA THR A 9 -11.15 -4.12 -4.83
C THR A 9 -12.57 -4.61 -4.58
N GLY A 10 -12.81 -5.23 -3.43
CA GLY A 10 -14.03 -5.98 -3.17
C GLY A 10 -14.24 -7.06 -4.25
N PRO A 11 -15.42 -7.10 -4.87
CA PRO A 11 -15.74 -8.08 -5.91
C PRO A 11 -15.04 -7.80 -7.25
N VAL A 12 -14.50 -6.58 -7.43
CA VAL A 12 -13.91 -6.14 -8.69
C VAL A 12 -12.49 -6.66 -8.83
N LYS A 13 -12.17 -7.23 -9.98
CA LYS A 13 -10.84 -7.71 -10.35
C LYS A 13 -10.35 -6.94 -11.58
N ILE A 14 -9.19 -6.33 -11.47
CA ILE A 14 -8.56 -5.58 -12.56
C ILE A 14 -7.18 -6.16 -12.81
N GLU A 15 -6.91 -6.57 -14.04
CA GLU A 15 -5.59 -7.05 -14.43
C GLU A 15 -4.56 -5.91 -14.39
N GLY A 16 -3.45 -6.13 -13.73
CA GLY A 16 -2.39 -5.15 -13.53
C GLY A 16 -1.75 -5.29 -12.16
N GLY A 17 -0.63 -4.62 -11.97
CA GLY A 17 0.05 -4.58 -10.67
C GLY A 17 -0.07 -3.22 -10.01
N ARG A 18 -0.44 -2.20 -10.76
CA ARG A 18 -0.59 -0.82 -10.37
C ARG A 18 -1.65 -0.15 -11.24
N VAL A 19 -2.28 0.90 -10.74
CA VAL A 19 -3.26 1.69 -11.52
C VAL A 19 -2.64 2.13 -12.85
N ALA A 20 -3.37 1.91 -13.94
CA ALA A 20 -3.00 2.21 -15.33
C ALA A 20 -1.77 1.44 -15.88
N GLU A 21 -1.25 0.46 -15.17
CA GLU A 21 -0.16 -0.39 -15.68
C GLU A 21 -0.67 -1.81 -15.99
N PRO A 22 -0.43 -2.32 -17.21
CA PRO A 22 -0.82 -3.68 -17.57
C PRO A 22 0.01 -4.73 -16.80
N PRO A 23 -0.48 -5.98 -16.68
CA PRO A 23 0.30 -7.06 -16.11
C PRO A 23 1.44 -7.46 -17.06
N ALA A 24 2.58 -7.89 -16.49
CA ALA A 24 3.66 -8.48 -17.27
C ALA A 24 3.35 -9.95 -17.57
N ARG A 25 2.79 -10.22 -18.73
CA ARG A 25 2.41 -11.56 -19.19
C ARG A 25 3.56 -12.27 -19.93
N GLY A 26 3.55 -13.60 -19.90
CA GLY A 26 4.50 -14.44 -20.63
C GLY A 26 5.81 -14.70 -19.87
N LEU A 27 6.23 -13.81 -18.97
CA LEU A 27 7.50 -13.98 -18.25
C LEU A 27 7.44 -15.10 -17.22
N THR A 28 6.32 -15.25 -16.52
CA THR A 28 6.13 -16.37 -15.58
C THR A 28 6.20 -17.70 -16.29
N GLU A 29 5.52 -17.82 -17.41
CA GLU A 29 5.47 -19.03 -18.23
C GLU A 29 6.86 -19.37 -18.78
N GLN A 30 7.62 -18.37 -19.20
CA GLN A 30 9.00 -18.55 -19.65
C GLN A 30 9.91 -19.04 -18.51
N LEU A 31 9.81 -18.45 -17.32
CA LEU A 31 10.59 -18.90 -16.15
C LEU A 31 10.24 -20.35 -15.78
N VAL A 32 8.96 -20.71 -15.79
CA VAL A 32 8.52 -22.08 -15.52
C VAL A 32 9.07 -23.04 -16.57
N SER A 33 9.07 -22.68 -17.86
CA SER A 33 9.64 -23.50 -18.94
C SER A 33 11.15 -23.72 -18.79
N LEU A 34 11.84 -22.83 -18.10
CA LEU A 34 13.26 -22.97 -17.75
C LEU A 34 13.50 -23.75 -16.46
N GLY A 35 12.47 -24.31 -15.84
CA GLY A 35 12.54 -25.13 -14.63
C GLY A 35 12.44 -24.39 -13.31
N PHE A 36 12.16 -23.08 -13.31
CA PHE A 36 11.90 -22.33 -12.09
C PHE A 36 10.51 -22.64 -11.55
N ARG A 37 10.40 -22.74 -10.22
CA ARG A 37 9.10 -22.81 -9.54
C ARG A 37 8.50 -21.41 -9.45
N ALA A 38 7.25 -21.27 -9.81
CA ALA A 38 6.50 -20.02 -9.67
C ALA A 38 5.21 -20.28 -8.90
N ASP A 39 4.85 -19.36 -8.02
CA ASP A 39 3.60 -19.38 -7.27
C ASP A 39 3.08 -17.94 -7.11
N ARG A 40 1.82 -17.82 -6.72
CA ARG A 40 1.22 -16.51 -6.49
C ARG A 40 1.41 -16.08 -5.05
N MET A 41 1.80 -14.80 -4.90
CA MET A 41 1.84 -14.13 -3.61
C MET A 41 0.83 -12.97 -3.60
N LYS A 42 0.19 -12.77 -2.46
CA LYS A 42 -0.64 -11.59 -2.19
C LYS A 42 0.25 -10.49 -1.64
N THR A 43 0.14 -9.30 -2.20
CA THR A 43 0.68 -8.07 -1.59
C THR A 43 -0.41 -7.01 -1.54
N GLY A 44 -0.25 -5.99 -0.69
CA GLY A 44 -1.19 -4.88 -0.61
C GLY A 44 -0.63 -3.65 -1.30
N THR A 45 -1.51 -2.89 -1.95
CA THR A 45 -1.20 -1.53 -2.38
C THR A 45 -2.08 -0.57 -1.60
N PRO A 46 -1.51 0.49 -0.99
CA PRO A 46 -2.28 1.51 -0.32
C PRO A 46 -3.02 2.40 -1.32
N VAL A 47 -3.99 3.12 -0.81
CA VAL A 47 -4.67 4.17 -1.55
C VAL A 47 -3.71 5.32 -1.83
N ARG A 48 -3.97 6.05 -2.93
CA ARG A 48 -3.35 7.34 -3.23
C ARG A 48 -4.33 8.44 -2.86
N ILE A 49 -3.81 9.47 -2.22
CA ILE A 49 -4.57 10.61 -1.72
C ILE A 49 -4.08 11.87 -2.41
N ASP A 50 -5.02 12.71 -2.83
CA ASP A 50 -4.70 14.05 -3.28
C ASP A 50 -4.36 14.93 -2.07
N GLY A 51 -3.12 15.37 -1.95
CA GLY A 51 -2.66 16.21 -0.83
C GLY A 51 -3.44 17.50 -0.66
N ARG A 52 -4.17 17.97 -1.69
CA ARG A 52 -5.04 19.14 -1.58
C ARG A 52 -6.28 18.90 -0.73
N SER A 53 -6.66 17.61 -0.52
CA SER A 53 -7.77 17.22 0.34
C SER A 53 -7.36 16.92 1.79
N VAL A 54 -6.07 16.96 2.09
CA VAL A 54 -5.53 16.63 3.41
C VAL A 54 -5.41 17.88 4.27
N ASP A 55 -5.94 17.85 5.48
CA ASP A 55 -5.63 18.83 6.52
C ASP A 55 -4.33 18.46 7.22
N PHE A 56 -3.22 18.99 6.73
CA PHE A 56 -1.90 18.73 7.30
C PHE A 56 -1.72 19.28 8.72
N SER A 57 -2.59 20.18 9.19
CA SER A 57 -2.52 20.67 10.57
C SER A 57 -2.86 19.60 11.61
N LEU A 58 -3.57 18.55 11.18
CA LEU A 58 -3.96 17.40 12.01
C LEU A 58 -2.93 16.25 11.94
N THR A 59 -1.84 16.43 11.22
CA THR A 59 -0.80 15.41 11.04
C THR A 59 0.47 15.77 11.80
N THR A 60 1.31 14.78 12.07
CA THR A 60 2.63 15.02 12.65
C THR A 60 3.68 14.97 11.55
N LEU A 61 4.42 16.07 11.37
CA LEU A 61 5.51 16.14 10.40
C LEU A 61 6.64 15.19 10.82
N GLN A 62 7.09 14.37 9.89
CA GLN A 62 8.28 13.54 10.03
C GLN A 62 9.32 13.96 8.99
N GLU A 63 10.31 14.70 9.44
CA GLU A 63 11.44 15.09 8.61
C GLU A 63 12.37 13.90 8.36
N GLY A 64 13.13 13.97 7.27
CA GLY A 64 14.21 13.03 7.03
C GLY A 64 15.48 13.42 7.79
N ASP A 65 16.51 12.58 7.72
CA ASP A 65 17.79 12.82 8.35
C ASP A 65 18.48 14.05 7.75
N ASP A 66 19.06 14.90 8.62
CA ASP A 66 19.87 16.04 8.21
C ASP A 66 21.20 15.59 7.60
N ASP A 67 21.78 14.52 8.15
CA ASP A 67 22.99 13.91 7.67
C ASP A 67 22.72 13.00 6.47
N TRP A 68 23.32 13.32 5.35
CA TRP A 68 23.16 12.52 4.16
C TRP A 68 24.12 11.34 4.15
N HIS A 69 23.60 10.17 4.49
CA HIS A 69 24.29 8.91 4.31
C HIS A 69 23.87 8.27 2.99
N LYS A 70 24.80 8.17 2.05
CA LYS A 70 24.55 7.56 0.75
C LYS A 70 24.69 6.05 0.79
N PHE A 71 23.93 5.34 -0.05
CA PHE A 71 24.06 3.89 -0.24
C PHE A 71 25.18 3.50 -1.22
N SER A 72 25.70 4.46 -1.98
CA SER A 72 26.80 4.26 -2.92
C SER A 72 28.15 4.49 -2.27
N TYR A 73 29.15 3.66 -2.63
CA TYR A 73 30.54 3.86 -2.24
C TYR A 73 31.28 4.88 -3.10
N LEU A 74 30.67 5.39 -4.17
CA LEU A 74 31.28 6.40 -5.04
C LEU A 74 31.44 7.74 -4.31
N PRO A 75 32.65 8.31 -4.26
CA PRO A 75 32.90 9.53 -3.47
C PRO A 75 32.25 10.78 -4.04
N THR A 76 31.96 10.78 -5.34
CA THR A 76 31.48 11.95 -6.10
C THR A 76 29.97 12.15 -6.06
N GLU A 77 29.22 11.16 -5.57
CA GLU A 77 27.75 11.29 -5.50
C GLU A 77 27.33 12.28 -4.43
N ARG A 78 26.49 13.21 -4.80
CA ARG A 78 25.91 14.23 -3.94
C ARG A 78 24.38 14.15 -4.01
N ARG A 79 23.72 14.51 -2.92
CA ARG A 79 22.28 14.68 -2.89
C ARG A 79 21.88 15.82 -3.83
N THR A 80 21.04 15.53 -4.80
CA THR A 80 20.55 16.49 -5.78
C THR A 80 19.08 16.85 -5.57
N LEU A 81 18.32 15.98 -4.89
CA LEU A 81 16.89 16.16 -4.66
C LEU A 81 16.65 16.90 -3.34
N ARG A 82 15.63 17.76 -3.34
CA ARG A 82 15.12 18.39 -2.12
C ARG A 82 14.49 17.33 -1.23
N GLN A 83 14.77 17.40 0.08
CA GLN A 83 14.11 16.57 1.08
C GLN A 83 12.62 16.91 1.11
N ARG A 84 11.78 15.89 1.05
CA ARG A 84 10.34 16.00 1.23
C ARG A 84 9.94 15.17 2.45
N PRO A 85 9.44 15.81 3.50
CA PRO A 85 9.04 15.08 4.70
C PRO A 85 7.80 14.24 4.46
N CYS A 86 7.65 13.19 5.25
CA CYS A 86 6.42 12.44 5.40
C CYS A 86 5.56 13.03 6.51
N HIS A 87 4.31 12.61 6.59
CA HIS A 87 3.41 12.97 7.67
C HIS A 87 2.87 11.70 8.33
N THR A 88 2.97 11.64 9.64
CA THR A 88 2.38 10.55 10.42
C THR A 88 0.93 10.87 10.73
N VAL A 89 0.05 9.89 10.49
CA VAL A 89 -1.36 9.91 10.82
C VAL A 89 -1.76 8.59 11.47
N TYR A 90 -2.92 8.55 12.11
CA TYR A 90 -3.41 7.35 12.80
C TYR A 90 -4.85 7.06 12.38
N THR A 91 -5.18 5.78 12.25
CA THR A 91 -6.57 5.36 12.23
C THR A 91 -7.20 5.58 13.61
N ASN A 92 -8.52 5.53 13.70
CA ASN A 92 -9.27 5.63 14.94
C ASN A 92 -10.35 4.53 15.01
N ARG A 93 -11.11 4.49 16.09
CA ARG A 93 -12.17 3.51 16.29
C ARG A 93 -13.25 3.57 15.21
N GLU A 94 -13.64 4.77 14.79
CA GLU A 94 -14.64 4.96 13.74
C GLU A 94 -14.16 4.38 12.40
N THR A 95 -12.92 4.70 12.00
CA THR A 95 -12.27 4.06 10.85
C THR A 95 -12.29 2.53 10.96
N HIS A 96 -11.96 1.99 12.15
CA HIS A 96 -11.97 0.53 12.35
C HIS A 96 -13.38 -0.09 12.23
N GLU A 97 -14.41 0.59 12.70
CA GLU A 97 -15.81 0.12 12.57
C GLU A 97 -16.24 0.10 11.11
N ILE A 98 -15.90 1.15 10.34
CA ILE A 98 -16.17 1.21 8.91
C ILE A 98 -15.50 0.05 8.19
N LEU A 99 -14.20 -0.15 8.44
CA LEU A 99 -13.44 -1.24 7.81
C LEU A 99 -13.99 -2.63 8.19
N ARG A 100 -14.41 -2.84 9.45
CA ARG A 100 -15.02 -4.10 9.89
C ARG A 100 -16.31 -4.41 9.16
N ARG A 101 -17.13 -3.41 8.83
CA ARG A 101 -18.35 -3.62 8.02
C ARG A 101 -18.05 -4.19 6.63
N GLY A 102 -16.90 -3.85 6.08
CA GLY A 102 -16.48 -4.32 4.76
C GLY A 102 -15.85 -5.72 4.75
N LEU A 103 -15.48 -6.30 5.90
CA LEU A 103 -14.78 -7.58 5.96
C LEU A 103 -15.49 -8.74 5.24
N PRO A 104 -16.82 -8.88 5.31
CA PRO A 104 -17.51 -9.96 4.58
C PRO A 104 -17.32 -9.88 3.06
N GLU A 105 -17.07 -8.69 2.51
CA GLU A 105 -16.83 -8.48 1.09
C GLU A 105 -15.33 -8.42 0.74
N SER A 106 -14.45 -8.54 1.74
CA SER A 106 -13.00 -8.56 1.50
C SER A 106 -12.57 -9.83 0.79
N PRO A 107 -11.89 -9.74 -0.36
CA PRO A 107 -11.30 -10.89 -1.04
C PRO A 107 -10.36 -11.73 -0.18
N LEU A 108 -9.78 -11.15 0.86
CA LEU A 108 -8.92 -11.85 1.83
C LEU A 108 -9.71 -12.77 2.75
N TYR A 109 -10.96 -12.42 3.07
CA TYR A 109 -11.77 -13.12 4.07
C TYR A 109 -12.91 -13.92 3.44
N ASN A 110 -13.31 -13.64 2.20
CA ASN A 110 -14.34 -14.37 1.48
C ASN A 110 -13.80 -15.56 0.65
N GLY A 111 -12.49 -15.85 0.71
CA GLY A 111 -11.86 -16.99 0.03
C GLY A 111 -11.46 -16.74 -1.44
N GLN A 112 -11.62 -15.53 -1.96
CA GLN A 112 -11.17 -15.21 -3.33
C GLN A 112 -9.65 -15.17 -3.45
N ILE A 113 -8.95 -14.65 -2.42
CA ILE A 113 -7.49 -14.63 -2.36
C ILE A 113 -7.05 -15.80 -1.46
N GLN A 114 -6.46 -16.81 -2.07
CA GLN A 114 -5.95 -18.00 -1.40
C GLN A 114 -4.42 -18.01 -1.27
N SER A 115 -3.75 -17.06 -1.91
CA SER A 115 -2.30 -16.94 -1.90
C SER A 115 -1.77 -16.39 -0.58
N ILE A 116 -0.56 -16.82 -0.23
CA ILE A 116 0.14 -16.39 0.98
C ILE A 116 0.65 -14.96 0.78
N GLY A 117 0.47 -14.11 1.80
CA GLY A 117 1.07 -12.78 1.84
C GLY A 117 2.53 -12.82 2.33
N PRO A 118 3.33 -11.80 1.99
CA PRO A 118 4.63 -11.60 2.61
C PRO A 118 4.51 -11.42 4.12
N ARG A 119 5.51 -11.89 4.87
CA ARG A 119 5.47 -11.94 6.34
C ARG A 119 5.18 -10.59 7.01
N TYR A 120 5.69 -9.50 6.45
CA TYR A 120 5.63 -8.17 7.05
C TYR A 120 4.83 -7.15 6.22
N CYS A 121 3.84 -7.61 5.48
CA CYS A 121 2.97 -6.73 4.68
C CYS A 121 1.49 -7.00 4.99
N PRO A 122 1.03 -6.71 6.23
CA PRO A 122 -0.38 -6.85 6.57
C PRO A 122 -1.17 -5.73 5.89
N SER A 123 -2.33 -6.07 5.32
CA SER A 123 -3.31 -5.09 4.90
C SER A 123 -3.96 -4.44 6.13
N ILE A 124 -4.67 -3.34 5.93
CA ILE A 124 -5.38 -2.69 7.03
C ILE A 124 -6.44 -3.62 7.63
N GLU A 125 -7.10 -4.44 6.80
CA GLU A 125 -8.06 -5.45 7.27
C GLU A 125 -7.38 -6.47 8.20
N THR A 126 -6.18 -6.90 7.86
CA THR A 126 -5.41 -7.82 8.70
C THR A 126 -5.04 -7.17 10.03
N LYS A 127 -4.66 -5.89 10.00
CA LYS A 127 -4.31 -5.15 11.23
C LYS A 127 -5.50 -5.07 12.19
N ILE A 128 -6.68 -4.65 11.71
CA ILE A 128 -7.87 -4.48 12.57
C ILE A 128 -8.46 -5.81 13.05
N VAL A 129 -8.17 -6.94 12.39
CA VAL A 129 -8.59 -8.27 12.82
C VAL A 129 -7.58 -8.86 13.81
N THR A 130 -6.28 -8.82 13.45
CA THR A 130 -5.22 -9.44 14.26
C THR A 130 -4.94 -8.67 15.55
N PHE A 131 -5.04 -7.35 15.49
CA PHE A 131 -4.80 -6.44 16.62
C PHE A 131 -6.09 -5.68 16.98
N ALA A 132 -7.14 -6.44 17.21
CA ALA A 132 -8.48 -5.90 17.46
C ALA A 132 -8.59 -5.08 18.76
N ASP A 133 -7.64 -5.28 19.69
CA ASP A 133 -7.47 -4.54 20.94
C ASP A 133 -6.84 -3.16 20.77
N LYS A 134 -6.27 -2.86 19.60
CA LYS A 134 -5.69 -1.57 19.28
C LYS A 134 -6.77 -0.59 18.83
N ASP A 135 -6.79 0.59 19.42
CA ASP A 135 -7.71 1.67 19.05
C ASP A 135 -7.24 2.43 17.81
N GLU A 136 -5.95 2.34 17.49
CA GLU A 136 -5.32 3.06 16.40
C GLU A 136 -4.18 2.27 15.75
N HIS A 137 -3.93 2.54 14.48
CA HIS A 137 -2.76 2.07 13.74
C HIS A 137 -2.07 3.24 13.06
N GLN A 138 -0.76 3.31 13.22
CA GLN A 138 0.07 4.31 12.58
C GLN A 138 0.11 4.11 11.07
N LEU A 139 -0.01 5.21 10.34
CA LEU A 139 0.09 5.33 8.89
C LEU A 139 1.03 6.48 8.54
N PHE A 140 1.53 6.47 7.30
CA PHE A 140 2.37 7.53 6.80
C PHE A 140 1.83 8.07 5.47
N LEU A 141 1.69 9.39 5.38
CA LEU A 141 1.47 10.10 4.12
C LEU A 141 2.82 10.41 3.52
N GLU A 142 3.15 9.74 2.43
CA GLU A 142 4.42 9.83 1.73
C GLU A 142 4.22 10.53 0.38
N PRO A 143 4.92 11.64 0.08
CA PRO A 143 4.78 12.30 -1.22
C PRO A 143 5.32 11.39 -2.34
N GLU A 144 4.53 11.17 -3.39
CA GLU A 144 4.87 10.29 -4.51
C GLU A 144 5.92 10.89 -5.45
N GLY A 145 6.17 12.19 -5.41
CA GLY A 145 7.15 12.84 -6.26
C GLY A 145 7.28 14.34 -6.02
N GLU A 146 8.21 14.99 -6.70
CA GLU A 146 8.50 16.41 -6.50
C GLU A 146 7.44 17.37 -7.05
N THR A 147 6.77 16.98 -8.13
CA THR A 147 5.86 17.85 -8.91
C THR A 147 4.40 17.40 -8.86
N THR A 148 4.09 16.36 -8.10
CA THR A 148 2.72 15.86 -7.93
C THR A 148 2.15 16.23 -6.56
N THR A 149 0.83 16.36 -6.49
CA THR A 149 0.08 16.47 -5.24
C THR A 149 -0.32 15.12 -4.67
N GLU A 150 0.06 14.02 -5.32
CA GLU A 150 -0.28 12.67 -4.92
C GLU A 150 0.56 12.18 -3.75
N TYR A 151 -0.13 11.65 -2.75
CA TYR A 151 0.46 11.04 -1.56
C TYR A 151 0.09 9.56 -1.49
N TYR A 152 1.06 8.76 -1.07
CA TYR A 152 0.92 7.35 -0.78
C TYR A 152 0.59 7.17 0.70
N LEU A 153 -0.57 6.57 1.03
CA LEU A 153 -0.94 6.31 2.41
C LEU A 153 -0.37 4.97 2.87
N ASN A 154 0.90 4.97 3.24
CA ASN A 154 1.60 3.77 3.70
C ASN A 154 0.97 3.21 4.98
N GLY A 155 0.74 1.90 4.98
CA GLY A 155 0.09 1.18 6.07
C GLY A 155 -1.42 0.98 5.89
N PHE A 156 -2.06 1.64 4.89
CA PHE A 156 -3.48 1.51 4.56
C PHE A 156 -3.67 0.72 3.24
N SER A 157 -2.95 -0.37 3.06
CA SER A 157 -3.21 -1.26 1.93
C SER A 157 -4.49 -2.05 2.16
N SER A 158 -5.38 -2.08 1.17
CA SER A 158 -6.70 -2.68 1.30
C SER A 158 -7.15 -3.36 0.01
N SER A 159 -7.95 -4.41 0.18
CA SER A 159 -8.72 -5.05 -0.89
C SER A 159 -10.24 -4.89 -0.70
N LEU A 160 -10.65 -4.11 0.28
CA LEU A 160 -12.07 -3.84 0.56
C LEU A 160 -12.77 -3.14 -0.63
N PRO A 161 -14.11 -3.21 -0.71
CA PRO A 161 -14.88 -2.45 -1.67
C PRO A 161 -14.55 -0.97 -1.63
N ILE A 162 -14.58 -0.32 -2.79
CA ILE A 162 -14.16 1.08 -2.93
C ILE A 162 -14.96 2.06 -2.06
N ASN A 163 -16.26 1.83 -1.90
CA ASN A 163 -17.11 2.63 -1.03
C ASN A 163 -16.68 2.56 0.45
N ILE A 164 -16.29 1.38 0.93
CA ILE A 164 -15.77 1.20 2.29
C ILE A 164 -14.43 1.93 2.46
N GLN A 165 -13.55 1.86 1.44
CA GLN A 165 -12.28 2.57 1.48
C GLN A 165 -12.49 4.09 1.53
N PHE A 166 -13.41 4.64 0.72
CA PHE A 166 -13.71 6.07 0.75
C PHE A 166 -14.34 6.53 2.06
N GLU A 167 -15.20 5.71 2.66
CA GLU A 167 -15.83 6.07 3.93
C GLU A 167 -14.83 6.05 5.09
N ALA A 168 -13.80 5.17 5.01
CA ALA A 168 -12.79 4.99 6.04
C ALA A 168 -11.65 6.04 5.99
N LEU A 169 -11.54 6.80 4.91
CA LEU A 169 -10.55 7.86 4.68
C LEU A 169 -11.06 9.24 5.11
#